data_9e1e26cb20093cfaccb090fd19e70f01
#
_entry.id   9e1e26cb20093cfaccb090fd19e70f01
#
_cell.length_a   1.000
_cell.length_b   1.000
_cell.length_c   1.000
_cell.angle_alpha   90.00
_cell.angle_beta   90.00
_cell.angle_gamma   90.00
#
_symmetry.space_group_name_H-M   'P 1'
#
loop_
_entity.id
_entity.type
_entity.pdbx_description
1 polymer ?
#
loop_
_entity_poly.entity_id
_entity_poly.type
_entity_poly.pdbx_seq_one_letter_code
_entity_poly.pdbx_strand_id
1 'polypeptide(L)'
;MKIGVLTFLTDKSGSPGAIAHAAENLGFESFYVAEHLAVPTDYATRYPRSRDGKVPDFYGALIDPFVALSIAAHTTSRIKLGTAICLLPERNVIETAKVTASIDHYSKGRLILGVGAGWFREEAQLFGVDFARRWRHLREAVEALRVLWSGDDVSYAGEIVKFPSIKVGPKPVQKPAPPIWLGAHDPKYALKRVARYADGWCPGGLSVEKARECIPQVKALASEYGRNPDKIEFSVLLMGGEGPTADVMKQYAEAGVSRLVVTASAVAEDGVKVVQGLGPIVERAVKVG
;
A
#
# COMPACT_ATOMS: atom_id res chain seq x y z
N MET A 1 17.86 2.43 -7.96
CA MET A 1 16.38 2.33 -7.97
C MET A 1 15.95 1.29 -6.96
N LYS A 2 15.04 1.63 -6.00
CA LYS A 2 14.47 0.65 -5.07
C LYS A 2 13.48 -0.27 -5.80
N ILE A 3 13.49 -1.58 -5.50
CA ILE A 3 12.52 -2.54 -6.04
C ILE A 3 11.76 -3.18 -4.89
N GLY A 4 10.43 -3.05 -4.91
CA GLY A 4 9.52 -3.76 -4.04
C GLY A 4 8.81 -4.89 -4.76
N VAL A 5 8.25 -5.83 -4.03
CA VAL A 5 7.40 -6.89 -4.55
C VAL A 5 6.03 -6.87 -3.88
N LEU A 6 4.97 -6.90 -4.68
CA LEU A 6 3.59 -7.08 -4.22
C LEU A 6 3.19 -8.53 -4.42
N THR A 7 2.59 -9.12 -3.38
CA THR A 7 2.06 -10.48 -3.39
C THR A 7 0.56 -10.50 -3.08
N PHE A 8 -0.15 -11.39 -3.74
CA PHE A 8 -1.55 -11.72 -3.45
C PHE A 8 -1.54 -13.09 -2.75
N LEU A 9 -1.46 -13.07 -1.43
CA LEU A 9 -1.31 -14.28 -0.63
C LEU A 9 -2.66 -14.92 -0.35
N THR A 10 -2.74 -16.23 -0.60
CA THR A 10 -3.88 -17.08 -0.26
C THR A 10 -3.42 -18.22 0.66
N ASP A 11 -4.34 -19.04 1.13
CA ASP A 11 -4.04 -20.26 1.88
C ASP A 11 -3.14 -21.24 1.14
N LYS A 12 -3.04 -21.12 -0.20
CA LYS A 12 -2.20 -21.99 -1.07
C LYS A 12 -0.81 -21.43 -1.34
N SER A 13 -0.56 -20.16 -1.00
CA SER A 13 0.70 -19.47 -1.35
C SER A 13 1.92 -19.91 -0.53
N GLY A 14 1.72 -20.66 0.55
CA GLY A 14 2.75 -20.99 1.51
C GLY A 14 2.91 -19.92 2.60
N SER A 15 3.98 -20.01 3.39
CA SER A 15 4.20 -19.11 4.53
C SER A 15 4.54 -17.69 4.08
N PRO A 16 3.79 -16.66 4.52
CA PRO A 16 4.13 -15.26 4.26
C PRO A 16 5.55 -14.90 4.72
N GLY A 17 5.99 -15.49 5.81
CA GLY A 17 7.34 -15.30 6.35
C GLY A 17 8.44 -15.86 5.45
N ALA A 18 8.25 -17.06 4.92
CA ALA A 18 9.22 -17.67 3.99
C ALA A 18 9.31 -16.86 2.69
N ILE A 19 8.18 -16.38 2.18
CA ILE A 19 8.10 -15.56 0.97
C ILE A 19 8.81 -14.21 1.17
N ALA A 20 8.53 -13.53 2.29
CA ALA A 20 9.18 -12.27 2.63
C ALA A 20 10.69 -12.43 2.87
N HIS A 21 11.11 -13.53 3.51
CA HIS A 21 12.52 -13.86 3.72
C HIS A 21 13.25 -14.14 2.39
N ALA A 22 12.61 -14.84 1.46
CA ALA A 22 13.13 -15.03 0.10
C ALA A 22 13.31 -13.69 -0.62
N ALA A 23 12.31 -12.80 -0.54
CA ALA A 23 12.40 -11.45 -1.10
C ALA A 23 13.55 -10.65 -0.49
N GLU A 24 13.71 -10.68 0.83
CA GLU A 24 14.81 -10.02 1.54
C GLU A 24 16.18 -10.51 1.07
N ASN A 25 16.34 -11.83 0.91
CA ASN A 25 17.61 -12.44 0.48
C ASN A 25 17.97 -12.12 -0.96
N LEU A 26 16.98 -11.89 -1.83
CA LEU A 26 17.17 -11.46 -3.20
C LEU A 26 17.48 -9.95 -3.32
N GLY A 27 17.36 -9.20 -2.21
CA GLY A 27 17.63 -7.76 -2.20
C GLY A 27 16.43 -6.88 -2.56
N PHE A 28 15.21 -7.40 -2.53
CA PHE A 28 14.03 -6.53 -2.59
C PHE A 28 14.04 -5.56 -1.40
N GLU A 29 13.77 -4.29 -1.68
CA GLU A 29 13.75 -3.26 -0.63
C GLU A 29 12.46 -3.30 0.20
N SER A 30 11.36 -3.75 -0.40
CA SER A 30 10.06 -3.80 0.26
C SER A 30 9.20 -4.97 -0.21
N PHE A 31 8.38 -5.49 0.71
CA PHE A 31 7.43 -6.57 0.53
C PHE A 31 6.03 -6.07 0.85
N TYR A 32 5.11 -6.21 -0.10
CA TYR A 32 3.74 -5.73 0.03
C TYR A 32 2.73 -6.86 -0.09
N VAL A 33 1.64 -6.74 0.66
CA VAL A 33 0.50 -7.67 0.62
C VAL A 33 -0.76 -6.90 0.21
N ALA A 34 -1.51 -7.49 -0.73
CA ALA A 34 -2.79 -6.96 -1.19
C ALA A 34 -3.92 -7.30 -0.21
N GLU A 35 -5.03 -6.57 -0.31
CA GLU A 35 -6.23 -6.80 0.50
C GLU A 35 -7.50 -6.83 -0.34
N HIS A 36 -8.36 -7.80 -0.06
CA HIS A 36 -9.81 -7.77 -0.12
C HIS A 36 -10.34 -8.54 1.10
N LEU A 37 -11.30 -7.95 1.81
CA LEU A 37 -11.83 -8.54 3.04
C LEU A 37 -12.91 -9.57 2.74
N ALA A 38 -13.70 -9.34 1.70
CA ALA A 38 -14.73 -10.24 1.23
C ALA A 38 -15.11 -9.95 -0.22
N VAL A 39 -15.45 -10.96 -0.98
CA VAL A 39 -15.99 -10.81 -2.33
C VAL A 39 -17.43 -11.25 -2.34
N PRO A 40 -18.41 -10.33 -2.50
CA PRO A 40 -19.82 -10.68 -2.67
C PRO A 40 -20.02 -11.62 -3.86
N THR A 41 -20.93 -12.56 -3.73
CA THR A 41 -21.25 -13.51 -4.82
C THR A 41 -22.15 -12.89 -5.89
N ASP A 42 -22.94 -11.87 -5.50
CA ASP A 42 -23.77 -11.07 -6.40
C ASP A 42 -23.29 -9.63 -6.37
N TYR A 43 -22.88 -9.11 -7.53
CA TYR A 43 -22.35 -7.76 -7.69
C TYR A 43 -22.51 -7.22 -9.11
N ALA A 44 -22.71 -5.91 -9.20
CA ALA A 44 -22.80 -5.18 -10.47
C ALA A 44 -21.47 -4.48 -10.83
N THR A 45 -20.62 -4.21 -9.84
CA THR A 45 -19.34 -3.53 -10.06
C THR A 45 -18.40 -4.39 -10.92
N ARG A 46 -17.98 -3.86 -12.05
CA ARG A 46 -17.07 -4.58 -12.96
C ARG A 46 -15.62 -4.46 -12.50
N TYR A 47 -14.91 -5.56 -12.50
CA TYR A 47 -13.45 -5.56 -12.26
C TYR A 47 -12.74 -4.84 -13.41
N PRO A 48 -12.00 -3.74 -13.12
CA PRO A 48 -11.49 -2.86 -14.17
C PRO A 48 -10.37 -3.47 -15.02
N ARG A 49 -9.85 -4.64 -14.64
CA ARG A 49 -8.69 -5.30 -15.28
C ARG A 49 -9.05 -6.60 -15.99
N SER A 50 -10.30 -7.01 -15.98
CA SER A 50 -10.77 -8.17 -16.77
C SER A 50 -11.65 -7.70 -17.92
N ARG A 51 -11.61 -8.45 -19.04
CA ARG A 51 -12.44 -8.16 -20.21
C ARG A 51 -13.92 -8.45 -19.95
N ASP A 52 -14.21 -9.49 -19.19
CA ASP A 52 -15.57 -9.89 -18.82
C ASP A 52 -16.13 -9.10 -17.62
N GLY A 53 -15.27 -8.37 -16.90
CA GLY A 53 -15.63 -7.59 -15.73
C GLY A 53 -15.74 -8.43 -14.46
N LYS A 54 -15.42 -9.72 -14.48
CA LYS A 54 -15.47 -10.57 -13.30
C LYS A 54 -14.29 -10.34 -12.36
N VAL A 55 -14.59 -10.33 -11.08
CA VAL A 55 -13.59 -10.31 -10.01
C VAL A 55 -12.88 -11.67 -9.99
N PRO A 56 -11.56 -11.73 -9.95
CA PRO A 56 -10.84 -13.01 -9.85
C PRO A 56 -11.21 -13.76 -8.56
N ASP A 57 -11.47 -15.07 -8.66
CA ASP A 57 -11.91 -15.90 -7.54
C ASP A 57 -10.96 -15.87 -6.34
N PHE A 58 -9.65 -15.75 -6.60
CA PHE A 58 -8.65 -15.71 -5.54
C PHE A 58 -8.75 -14.45 -4.63
N TYR A 59 -9.47 -13.41 -5.05
CA TYR A 59 -9.68 -12.21 -4.20
C TYR A 59 -10.44 -12.55 -2.93
N GLY A 60 -11.40 -13.49 -3.00
CA GLY A 60 -12.11 -13.97 -1.81
C GLY A 60 -11.30 -14.88 -0.89
N ALA A 61 -10.12 -15.33 -1.33
CA ALA A 61 -9.22 -16.20 -0.57
C ALA A 61 -7.96 -15.49 -0.05
N LEU A 62 -7.88 -14.17 -0.19
CA LEU A 62 -6.72 -13.41 0.28
C LEU A 62 -6.59 -13.49 1.81
N ILE A 63 -5.38 -13.76 2.27
CA ILE A 63 -5.03 -13.72 3.70
C ILE A 63 -5.06 -12.26 4.18
N ASP A 64 -5.53 -12.03 5.41
CA ASP A 64 -5.48 -10.71 6.04
C ASP A 64 -4.04 -10.17 6.00
N PRO A 65 -3.83 -8.97 5.42
CA PRO A 65 -2.49 -8.43 5.21
C PRO A 65 -1.73 -8.16 6.52
N PHE A 66 -2.42 -7.80 7.60
CA PHE A 66 -1.76 -7.52 8.87
C PHE A 66 -1.27 -8.80 9.56
N VAL A 67 -2.00 -9.92 9.40
CA VAL A 67 -1.53 -11.24 9.83
C VAL A 67 -0.29 -11.64 9.02
N ALA A 68 -0.35 -11.53 7.70
CA ALA A 68 0.78 -11.85 6.82
C ALA A 68 2.02 -10.99 7.13
N LEU A 69 1.83 -9.69 7.31
CA LEU A 69 2.92 -8.75 7.64
C LEU A 69 3.50 -8.98 9.04
N SER A 70 2.70 -9.44 10.01
CA SER A 70 3.20 -9.80 11.34
C SER A 70 4.14 -11.02 11.28
N ILE A 71 3.77 -12.03 10.49
CA ILE A 71 4.62 -13.20 10.25
C ILE A 71 5.89 -12.79 9.50
N ALA A 72 5.78 -11.96 8.47
CA ALA A 72 6.92 -11.43 7.73
C ALA A 72 7.85 -10.58 8.62
N ALA A 73 7.31 -9.78 9.53
CA ALA A 73 8.09 -8.97 10.47
C ALA A 73 8.97 -9.82 11.38
N HIS A 74 8.49 -11.00 11.79
CA HIS A 74 9.22 -11.93 12.64
C HIS A 74 10.37 -12.62 11.90
N THR A 75 10.20 -12.93 10.62
CA THR A 75 11.14 -13.74 9.82
C THR A 75 12.15 -12.93 9.02
N THR A 76 12.01 -11.60 9.00
CA THR A 76 12.89 -10.68 8.26
C THR A 76 13.49 -9.61 9.16
N SER A 77 14.55 -8.94 8.70
CA SER A 77 15.26 -7.95 9.50
C SER A 77 15.49 -6.60 8.84
N ARG A 78 15.44 -6.51 7.51
CA ARG A 78 15.79 -5.32 6.71
C ARG A 78 14.67 -4.85 5.79
N ILE A 79 14.01 -5.77 5.11
CA ILE A 79 13.00 -5.48 4.10
C ILE A 79 11.85 -4.66 4.70
N LYS A 80 11.43 -3.59 4.03
CA LYS A 80 10.23 -2.84 4.41
C LYS A 80 8.99 -3.70 4.18
N LEU A 81 8.00 -3.52 5.01
CA LEU A 81 6.77 -4.32 5.02
C LEU A 81 5.58 -3.41 4.83
N GLY A 82 4.71 -3.70 3.89
CA GLY A 82 3.60 -2.80 3.64
C GLY A 82 2.35 -3.44 3.04
N THR A 83 1.27 -2.69 3.07
CA THR A 83 0.06 -3.02 2.33
C THR A 83 0.05 -2.32 0.97
N ALA A 84 -0.42 -3.01 -0.07
CA ALA A 84 -0.67 -2.39 -1.36
C ALA A 84 -1.94 -2.99 -1.99
N ILE A 85 -3.04 -2.52 -1.47
CA ILE A 85 -3.32 -1.48 -0.46
C ILE A 85 -4.29 -1.99 0.61
N CYS A 86 -4.24 -1.42 1.83
CA CYS A 86 -5.28 -1.60 2.84
C CYS A 86 -6.53 -0.79 2.44
N LEU A 87 -7.69 -1.41 2.47
CA LEU A 87 -8.99 -0.80 2.22
C LEU A 87 -9.47 -0.08 3.50
N LEU A 88 -8.78 0.99 3.87
CA LEU A 88 -8.91 1.63 5.17
C LEU A 88 -10.35 2.05 5.56
N PRO A 89 -11.24 2.51 4.64
CA PRO A 89 -12.63 2.78 4.98
C PRO A 89 -13.44 1.55 5.41
N GLU A 90 -12.99 0.35 5.06
CA GLU A 90 -13.65 -0.92 5.36
C GLU A 90 -13.19 -1.53 6.69
N ARG A 91 -12.29 -0.83 7.40
CA ARG A 91 -11.71 -1.26 8.67
C ARG A 91 -12.02 -0.28 9.80
N ASN A 92 -12.10 -0.81 11.02
CA ASN A 92 -12.17 0.04 12.21
C ASN A 92 -10.82 0.79 12.39
N VAL A 93 -10.87 2.11 12.45
CA VAL A 93 -9.67 2.95 12.51
C VAL A 93 -8.86 2.75 13.80
N ILE A 94 -9.55 2.49 14.94
CA ILE A 94 -8.87 2.29 16.24
C ILE A 94 -8.13 0.95 16.24
N GLU A 95 -8.77 -0.11 15.75
CA GLU A 95 -8.13 -1.43 15.58
C GLU A 95 -6.96 -1.35 14.60
N THR A 96 -7.15 -0.63 13.49
CA THR A 96 -6.09 -0.43 12.49
C THR A 96 -4.90 0.33 13.09
N ALA A 97 -5.14 1.38 13.89
CA ALA A 97 -4.08 2.10 14.59
C ALA A 97 -3.28 1.18 15.52
N LYS A 98 -3.97 0.28 16.23
CA LYS A 98 -3.36 -0.66 17.18
C LYS A 98 -2.53 -1.72 16.47
N VAL A 99 -3.09 -2.38 15.46
CA VAL A 99 -2.39 -3.47 14.76
C VAL A 99 -1.18 -2.95 13.99
N THR A 100 -1.30 -1.81 13.31
CA THR A 100 -0.20 -1.20 12.55
C THR A 100 0.92 -0.70 13.46
N ALA A 101 0.60 -0.10 14.61
CA ALA A 101 1.61 0.27 15.61
C ALA A 101 2.33 -0.96 16.19
N SER A 102 1.61 -2.07 16.39
CA SER A 102 2.20 -3.33 16.85
C SER A 102 3.16 -3.92 15.81
N ILE A 103 2.76 -3.95 14.53
CA ILE A 103 3.63 -4.41 13.44
C ILE A 103 4.85 -3.50 13.33
N ASP A 104 4.68 -2.19 13.43
CA ASP A 104 5.78 -1.23 13.38
C ASP A 104 6.77 -1.47 14.50
N HIS A 105 6.29 -1.76 15.71
CA HIS A 105 7.13 -2.10 16.87
C HIS A 105 7.93 -3.39 16.62
N TYR A 106 7.26 -4.50 16.29
CA TYR A 106 7.93 -5.79 16.08
C TYR A 106 8.81 -5.83 14.83
N SER A 107 8.48 -5.05 13.80
CA SER A 107 9.34 -4.89 12.63
C SER A 107 10.49 -3.88 12.85
N LYS A 108 10.59 -3.23 14.01
CA LYS A 108 11.60 -2.19 14.31
C LYS A 108 11.55 -1.03 13.31
N GLY A 109 10.34 -0.52 13.02
CA GLY A 109 10.14 0.65 12.17
C GLY A 109 10.26 0.37 10.66
N ARG A 110 9.79 -0.79 10.21
CA ARG A 110 9.83 -1.16 8.79
C ARG A 110 8.48 -1.08 8.09
N LEU A 111 7.40 -0.71 8.80
CA LEU A 111 6.07 -0.65 8.23
C LEU A 111 5.88 0.55 7.29
N ILE A 112 5.23 0.31 6.16
CA ILE A 112 4.66 1.30 5.24
C ILE A 112 3.17 0.98 5.09
N LEU A 113 2.29 1.89 5.49
CA LEU A 113 0.86 1.69 5.37
C LEU A 113 0.34 2.25 4.04
N GLY A 114 0.27 1.41 3.02
CA GLY A 114 -0.40 1.77 1.78
C GLY A 114 -1.92 1.65 1.92
N VAL A 115 -2.65 2.72 1.61
CA VAL A 115 -4.10 2.80 1.80
C VAL A 115 -4.84 3.19 0.53
N GLY A 116 -6.08 2.76 0.42
CA GLY A 116 -7.00 3.14 -0.65
C GLY A 116 -8.42 3.20 -0.18
N ALA A 117 -9.28 3.79 -1.02
CA ALA A 117 -10.70 3.96 -0.72
C ALA A 117 -11.59 2.78 -1.18
N GLY A 118 -10.99 1.76 -1.79
CA GLY A 118 -11.73 0.67 -2.42
C GLY A 118 -12.35 1.06 -3.78
N TRP A 119 -12.41 0.09 -4.66
CA TRP A 119 -13.04 0.21 -5.99
C TRP A 119 -14.34 -0.60 -6.07
N PHE A 120 -14.49 -1.59 -5.20
CA PHE A 120 -15.57 -2.56 -5.21
C PHE A 120 -16.70 -2.07 -4.30
N ARG A 121 -17.78 -1.58 -4.93
CA ARG A 121 -18.90 -0.96 -4.19
C ARG A 121 -19.56 -1.94 -3.23
N GLU A 122 -19.84 -3.14 -3.69
CA GLU A 122 -20.60 -4.14 -2.93
C GLU A 122 -19.77 -4.66 -1.74
N GLU A 123 -18.45 -4.79 -1.88
CA GLU A 123 -17.57 -5.08 -0.74
C GLU A 123 -17.62 -3.96 0.29
N ALA A 124 -17.42 -2.71 -0.14
CA ALA A 124 -17.46 -1.55 0.76
C ALA A 124 -18.79 -1.45 1.53
N GLN A 125 -19.91 -1.79 0.89
CA GLN A 125 -21.23 -1.78 1.53
C GLN A 125 -21.38 -2.84 2.64
N LEU A 126 -20.71 -4.00 2.56
CA LEU A 126 -20.70 -5.00 3.63
C LEU A 126 -20.15 -4.43 4.94
N PHE A 127 -19.23 -3.48 4.85
CA PHE A 127 -18.60 -2.82 6.00
C PHE A 127 -19.25 -1.46 6.35
N GLY A 128 -20.44 -1.19 5.80
CA GLY A 128 -21.19 0.04 6.10
C GLY A 128 -20.62 1.30 5.47
N VAL A 129 -19.75 1.18 4.48
CA VAL A 129 -19.15 2.32 3.80
C VAL A 129 -20.11 2.95 2.81
N ASP A 130 -20.42 4.24 2.98
CA ASP A 130 -21.03 5.03 1.92
C ASP A 130 -20.02 5.20 0.78
N PHE A 131 -20.24 4.45 -0.31
CA PHE A 131 -19.31 4.40 -1.43
C PHE A 131 -19.11 5.75 -2.11
N ALA A 132 -20.12 6.61 -2.13
CA ALA A 132 -20.02 7.95 -2.68
C ALA A 132 -19.08 8.84 -1.87
N ARG A 133 -19.01 8.59 -0.56
CA ARG A 133 -18.20 9.36 0.39
C ARG A 133 -16.91 8.65 0.82
N ARG A 134 -16.56 7.50 0.23
CA ARG A 134 -15.40 6.68 0.61
C ARG A 134 -14.06 7.42 0.62
N TRP A 135 -13.88 8.40 -0.27
CA TRP A 135 -12.65 9.20 -0.29
C TRP A 135 -12.57 10.21 0.86
N ARG A 136 -13.71 10.72 1.33
CA ARG A 136 -13.77 11.50 2.58
C ARG A 136 -13.49 10.60 3.78
N HIS A 137 -14.13 9.44 3.81
CA HIS A 137 -13.90 8.44 4.85
C HIS A 137 -12.40 8.08 4.96
N LEU A 138 -11.75 7.77 3.82
CA LEU A 138 -10.31 7.51 3.77
C LEU A 138 -9.50 8.67 4.34
N ARG A 139 -9.78 9.91 3.95
CA ARG A 139 -9.06 11.08 4.46
C ARG A 139 -9.19 11.22 5.96
N GLU A 140 -10.41 11.16 6.48
CA GLU A 140 -10.67 11.27 7.91
C GLU A 140 -10.04 10.10 8.69
N ALA A 141 -10.05 8.88 8.14
CA ALA A 141 -9.37 7.74 8.74
C ALA A 141 -7.84 7.93 8.78
N VAL A 142 -7.22 8.48 7.73
CA VAL A 142 -5.78 8.83 7.73
C VAL A 142 -5.46 9.88 8.78
N GLU A 143 -6.26 10.94 8.87
CA GLU A 143 -6.12 11.98 9.89
C GLU A 143 -6.27 11.40 11.30
N ALA A 144 -7.27 10.56 11.51
CA ALA A 144 -7.54 9.86 12.78
C ALA A 144 -6.40 8.90 13.18
N LEU A 145 -5.83 8.14 12.25
CA LEU A 145 -4.66 7.29 12.52
C LEU A 145 -3.48 8.10 13.06
N ARG A 146 -3.20 9.24 12.45
CA ARG A 146 -2.11 10.12 12.90
C ARG A 146 -2.36 10.66 14.32
N VAL A 147 -3.61 11.01 14.61
CA VAL A 147 -4.02 11.42 15.96
C VAL A 147 -3.84 10.26 16.96
N LEU A 148 -4.32 9.05 16.62
CA LEU A 148 -4.20 7.86 17.45
C LEU A 148 -2.74 7.48 17.76
N TRP A 149 -1.82 7.76 16.84
CA TRP A 149 -0.38 7.49 17.02
C TRP A 149 0.38 8.60 17.75
N SER A 150 -0.16 9.82 17.86
CA SER A 150 0.58 11.00 18.30
C SER A 150 0.62 11.21 19.82
N GLY A 151 -0.42 10.86 20.55
CA GLY A 151 -0.58 11.19 21.96
C GLY A 151 -1.26 10.09 22.78
N ASP A 152 -1.28 10.25 24.11
CA ASP A 152 -1.85 9.25 25.03
C ASP A 152 -3.36 9.40 25.17
N ASP A 153 -3.86 10.61 25.40
CA ASP A 153 -5.27 10.92 25.47
C ASP A 153 -5.66 11.70 24.21
N VAL A 154 -6.32 11.01 23.28
CA VAL A 154 -6.61 11.58 21.96
C VAL A 154 -8.09 11.43 21.60
N SER A 155 -8.63 12.42 20.88
CA SER A 155 -9.98 12.38 20.33
C SER A 155 -9.95 12.84 18.87
N TYR A 156 -10.93 12.44 18.10
CA TYR A 156 -11.12 12.89 16.73
C TYR A 156 -12.60 13.13 16.45
N ALA A 157 -12.93 14.24 15.79
CA ALA A 157 -14.30 14.68 15.52
C ALA A 157 -14.48 15.01 14.04
N GLY A 158 -14.36 14.00 13.16
CA GLY A 158 -14.70 14.10 11.75
C GLY A 158 -16.20 13.94 11.52
N GLU A 159 -16.61 14.08 10.29
CA GLU A 159 -18.01 13.88 9.90
C GLU A 159 -18.38 12.39 9.85
N ILE A 160 -17.45 11.54 9.39
CA ILE A 160 -17.62 10.09 9.26
C ILE A 160 -16.90 9.37 10.41
N VAL A 161 -15.61 9.69 10.60
CA VAL A 161 -14.80 9.09 11.66
C VAL A 161 -14.84 9.99 12.89
N LYS A 162 -15.23 9.43 14.04
CA LYS A 162 -15.24 10.15 15.32
C LYS A 162 -15.08 9.19 16.49
N PHE A 163 -14.36 9.64 17.51
CA PHE A 163 -14.25 8.96 18.81
C PHE A 163 -13.98 9.97 19.93
N PRO A 164 -14.46 9.69 21.15
CA PRO A 164 -14.20 10.53 22.31
C PRO A 164 -12.72 10.46 22.72
N SER A 165 -12.33 11.13 23.80
CA SER A 165 -10.98 10.98 24.34
C SER A 165 -10.73 9.55 24.78
N ILE A 166 -9.72 8.91 24.21
CA ILE A 166 -9.35 7.53 24.46
C ILE A 166 -7.82 7.37 24.55
N LYS A 167 -7.41 6.30 25.24
CA LYS A 167 -6.01 5.84 25.27
C LYS A 167 -5.84 4.65 24.32
N VAL A 168 -4.91 4.77 23.39
CA VAL A 168 -4.56 3.68 22.45
C VAL A 168 -3.06 3.49 22.45
N GLY A 169 -2.62 2.26 22.63
CA GLY A 169 -1.21 1.84 22.58
C GLY A 169 -1.06 0.41 22.06
N PRO A 170 0.18 -0.01 21.70
CA PRO A 170 1.42 0.77 21.74
C PRO A 170 1.44 1.91 20.72
N LYS A 171 2.42 2.82 20.84
CA LYS A 171 2.71 3.81 19.80
C LYS A 171 3.72 3.26 18.81
N PRO A 172 3.69 3.68 17.54
CA PRO A 172 4.72 3.30 16.57
C PRO A 172 6.12 3.72 17.02
N VAL A 173 7.13 2.94 16.61
CA VAL A 173 8.53 3.31 16.83
C VAL A 173 9.01 4.33 15.80
N GLN A 174 8.46 4.33 14.60
CA GLN A 174 8.72 5.36 13.59
C GLN A 174 8.20 6.72 14.04
N LYS A 175 8.97 7.78 13.78
CA LYS A 175 8.61 9.16 14.15
C LYS A 175 8.52 10.04 12.90
N PRO A 176 7.46 10.84 12.74
CA PRO A 176 6.34 10.99 13.69
C PRO A 176 5.39 9.78 13.73
N ALA A 177 5.34 8.95 12.67
CA ALA A 177 4.51 7.76 12.53
C ALA A 177 4.97 6.91 11.32
N PRO A 178 4.46 5.68 11.15
CA PRO A 178 4.64 4.93 9.89
C PRO A 178 4.15 5.75 8.70
N PRO A 179 4.90 5.78 7.58
CA PRO A 179 4.47 6.53 6.41
C PRO A 179 3.19 5.94 5.82
N ILE A 180 2.25 6.83 5.48
CA ILE A 180 0.99 6.47 4.83
C ILE A 180 1.08 6.79 3.34
N TRP A 181 0.97 5.76 2.51
CA TRP A 181 1.00 5.89 1.06
C TRP A 181 -0.38 5.75 0.45
N LEU A 182 -0.67 6.52 -0.58
CA LEU A 182 -1.96 6.50 -1.24
C LEU A 182 -1.89 5.69 -2.55
N GLY A 183 -2.71 4.63 -2.63
CA GLY A 183 -2.97 3.87 -3.86
C GLY A 183 -4.14 4.47 -4.64
N ALA A 184 -3.94 5.57 -5.33
CA ALA A 184 -4.97 6.23 -6.14
C ALA A 184 -4.51 6.33 -7.60
N HIS A 185 -5.32 5.80 -8.53
CA HIS A 185 -4.91 5.64 -9.93
C HIS A 185 -5.26 6.84 -10.81
N ASP A 186 -6.41 7.50 -10.59
CA ASP A 186 -6.85 8.62 -11.42
C ASP A 186 -6.11 9.91 -11.02
N PRO A 187 -5.18 10.42 -11.86
CA PRO A 187 -4.41 11.62 -11.55
C PRO A 187 -5.29 12.84 -11.26
N LYS A 188 -6.42 12.99 -11.95
CA LYS A 188 -7.35 14.11 -11.78
C LYS A 188 -7.71 14.38 -10.31
N TYR A 189 -7.85 13.29 -9.52
CA TYR A 189 -8.24 13.38 -8.12
C TYR A 189 -7.10 12.99 -7.16
N ALA A 190 -6.19 12.12 -7.61
CA ALA A 190 -5.11 11.60 -6.78
C ALA A 190 -4.12 12.69 -6.36
N LEU A 191 -3.70 13.58 -7.30
CA LEU A 191 -2.66 14.56 -7.05
C LEU A 191 -2.95 15.45 -5.83
N LYS A 192 -4.16 16.02 -5.75
CA LYS A 192 -4.59 16.84 -4.60
C LYS A 192 -4.63 16.05 -3.30
N ARG A 193 -5.05 14.78 -3.33
CA ARG A 193 -5.13 13.92 -2.15
C ARG A 193 -3.74 13.58 -1.64
N VAL A 194 -2.84 13.15 -2.52
CA VAL A 194 -1.44 12.86 -2.17
C VAL A 194 -0.78 14.10 -1.57
N ALA A 195 -0.86 15.22 -2.26
CA ALA A 195 -0.28 16.49 -1.83
C ALA A 195 -0.79 16.93 -0.44
N ARG A 196 -2.07 16.68 -0.15
CA ARG A 196 -2.71 17.16 1.06
C ARG A 196 -2.41 16.30 2.30
N TYR A 197 -2.42 14.96 2.18
CA TYR A 197 -2.37 14.11 3.37
C TYR A 197 -1.57 12.81 3.27
N ALA A 198 -1.00 12.44 2.10
CA ALA A 198 -0.19 11.22 2.00
C ALA A 198 1.32 11.51 2.14
N ASP A 199 2.06 10.52 2.65
CA ASP A 199 3.53 10.58 2.73
C ASP A 199 4.19 9.95 1.51
N GLY A 200 3.40 9.26 0.67
CA GLY A 200 3.82 8.73 -0.61
C GLY A 200 2.65 8.45 -1.54
N TRP A 201 2.97 8.25 -2.81
CA TRP A 201 2.03 7.89 -3.86
C TRP A 201 2.49 6.61 -4.54
N CYS A 202 1.60 5.61 -4.65
CA CYS A 202 1.88 4.35 -5.32
C CYS A 202 0.71 3.96 -6.26
N PRO A 203 0.56 4.66 -7.39
CA PRO A 203 -0.45 4.30 -8.38
C PRO A 203 -0.08 3.02 -9.13
N GLY A 204 -1.09 2.25 -9.55
CA GLY A 204 -0.88 1.10 -10.42
C GLY A 204 -0.83 1.51 -11.89
N GLY A 205 0.20 1.08 -12.62
CA GLY A 205 0.29 1.25 -14.06
C GLY A 205 0.53 2.68 -14.55
N LEU A 206 1.12 3.55 -13.72
CA LEU A 206 1.49 4.90 -14.15
C LEU A 206 2.67 4.81 -15.13
N SER A 207 2.55 5.38 -16.33
CA SER A 207 3.64 5.42 -17.29
C SER A 207 4.72 6.44 -16.90
N VAL A 208 5.92 6.32 -17.49
CA VAL A 208 7.03 7.28 -17.28
C VAL A 208 6.61 8.71 -17.64
N GLU A 209 5.91 8.89 -18.77
CA GLU A 209 5.43 10.20 -19.23
C GLU A 209 4.47 10.81 -18.21
N LYS A 210 3.53 10.00 -17.71
CA LYS A 210 2.60 10.46 -16.68
C LYS A 210 3.30 10.74 -15.35
N ALA A 211 4.34 10.00 -14.99
CA ALA A 211 5.13 10.29 -13.80
C ALA A 211 5.84 11.65 -13.93
N ARG A 212 6.46 11.94 -15.08
CA ARG A 212 7.09 13.25 -15.38
C ARG A 212 6.09 14.41 -15.31
N GLU A 213 4.84 14.18 -15.74
CA GLU A 213 3.79 15.19 -15.69
C GLU A 213 3.25 15.41 -14.26
N CYS A 214 2.97 14.32 -13.54
CA CYS A 214 2.21 14.36 -12.29
C CYS A 214 3.07 14.69 -11.06
N ILE A 215 4.31 14.21 -10.99
CA ILE A 215 5.16 14.39 -9.81
C ILE A 215 5.44 15.87 -9.51
N PRO A 216 5.82 16.72 -10.48
CA PRO A 216 5.97 18.16 -10.23
C PRO A 216 4.68 18.82 -9.74
N GLN A 217 3.52 18.42 -10.27
CA GLN A 217 2.23 18.95 -9.84
C GLN A 217 1.91 18.59 -8.38
N VAL A 218 2.18 17.33 -7.96
CA VAL A 218 2.02 16.92 -6.55
C VAL A 218 2.93 17.76 -5.66
N LYS A 219 4.18 17.98 -6.06
CA LYS A 219 5.15 18.78 -5.30
C LYS A 219 4.70 20.23 -5.16
N ALA A 220 4.23 20.84 -6.22
CA ALA A 220 3.70 22.21 -6.20
C ALA A 220 2.48 22.32 -5.26
N LEU A 221 1.50 21.43 -5.41
CA LEU A 221 0.32 21.38 -4.54
C LEU A 221 0.68 21.12 -3.07
N ALA A 222 1.69 20.28 -2.79
CA ALA A 222 2.15 20.04 -1.43
C ALA A 222 2.69 21.32 -0.78
N SER A 223 3.47 22.09 -1.54
CA SER A 223 3.96 23.42 -1.08
C SER A 223 2.82 24.39 -0.81
N GLU A 224 1.79 24.44 -1.66
CA GLU A 224 0.58 25.23 -1.44
C GLU A 224 -0.16 24.82 -0.14
N TYR A 225 -0.13 23.54 0.22
CA TYR A 225 -0.69 23.04 1.48
C TYR A 225 0.26 23.17 2.68
N GLY A 226 1.39 23.87 2.54
CA GLY A 226 2.37 24.09 3.61
C GLY A 226 3.17 22.82 3.99
N ARG A 227 3.19 21.81 3.10
CA ARG A 227 3.95 20.58 3.32
C ARG A 227 5.28 20.61 2.57
N ASN A 228 6.29 19.94 3.13
CA ASN A 228 7.56 19.76 2.42
C ASN A 228 7.40 18.73 1.28
N PRO A 229 7.51 19.17 0.02
CA PRO A 229 7.29 18.29 -1.14
C PRO A 229 8.35 17.18 -1.28
N ASP A 230 9.55 17.38 -0.74
CA ASP A 230 10.66 16.42 -0.84
C ASP A 230 10.53 15.26 0.16
N LYS A 231 9.58 15.35 1.11
CA LYS A 231 9.23 14.25 2.00
C LYS A 231 8.19 13.29 1.41
N ILE A 232 7.63 13.60 0.24
CA ILE A 232 6.67 12.72 -0.43
C ILE A 232 7.42 11.73 -1.30
N GLU A 233 7.29 10.44 -1.00
CA GLU A 233 7.89 9.37 -1.83
C GLU A 233 6.98 9.02 -3.01
N PHE A 234 7.59 8.81 -4.18
CA PHE A 234 6.88 8.41 -5.41
C PHE A 234 7.28 7.00 -5.79
N SER A 235 6.29 6.12 -5.85
CA SER A 235 6.44 4.73 -6.28
C SER A 235 5.46 4.42 -7.39
N VAL A 236 5.76 3.40 -8.21
CA VAL A 236 4.83 2.92 -9.23
C VAL A 236 4.66 1.42 -9.05
N LEU A 237 3.41 0.98 -8.94
CA LEU A 237 3.07 -0.43 -8.96
C LEU A 237 2.98 -0.90 -10.42
N LEU A 238 3.90 -1.76 -10.81
CA LEU A 238 3.93 -2.38 -12.13
C LEU A 238 3.10 -3.67 -12.11
N MET A 239 2.18 -3.77 -13.06
CA MET A 239 1.21 -4.87 -13.09
C MET A 239 1.60 -5.90 -14.14
N GLY A 240 2.09 -7.06 -13.68
CA GLY A 240 2.42 -8.20 -14.53
C GLY A 240 3.66 -8.03 -15.41
N GLY A 241 3.99 -9.05 -16.18
CA GLY A 241 5.09 -9.07 -17.14
C GLY A 241 6.45 -9.44 -16.55
N GLU A 242 7.47 -9.42 -17.40
CA GLU A 242 8.86 -9.79 -17.07
C GLU A 242 9.59 -8.73 -16.22
N GLY A 243 8.87 -7.71 -15.78
CA GLY A 243 9.40 -6.55 -15.08
C GLY A 243 10.11 -5.54 -16.02
N PRO A 244 10.48 -4.37 -15.49
CA PRO A 244 11.05 -3.28 -16.28
C PRO A 244 12.49 -3.59 -16.69
N THR A 245 12.90 -3.11 -17.88
CA THR A 245 14.29 -3.08 -18.27
C THR A 245 15.08 -2.03 -17.49
N ALA A 246 16.42 -2.10 -17.50
CA ALA A 246 17.26 -1.10 -16.85
C ALA A 246 16.99 0.32 -17.39
N ASP A 247 16.78 0.47 -18.69
CA ASP A 247 16.46 1.76 -19.31
C ASP A 247 15.13 2.34 -18.82
N VAL A 248 14.09 1.50 -18.70
CA VAL A 248 12.80 1.90 -18.16
C VAL A 248 12.93 2.30 -16.68
N MET A 249 13.72 1.56 -15.90
CA MET A 249 14.01 1.92 -14.50
C MET A 249 14.69 3.28 -14.40
N LYS A 250 15.68 3.55 -15.27
CA LYS A 250 16.37 4.84 -15.35
C LYS A 250 15.40 5.97 -15.68
N GLN A 251 14.54 5.78 -16.67
CA GLN A 251 13.54 6.77 -17.05
C GLN A 251 12.57 7.10 -15.91
N TYR A 252 12.14 6.10 -15.12
CA TYR A 252 11.34 6.35 -13.92
C TYR A 252 12.11 7.10 -12.84
N ALA A 253 13.40 6.78 -12.63
CA ALA A 253 14.24 7.51 -11.68
C ALA A 253 14.39 8.99 -12.08
N GLU A 254 14.65 9.27 -13.36
CA GLU A 254 14.71 10.62 -13.93
C GLU A 254 13.38 11.37 -13.81
N ALA A 255 12.26 10.66 -13.85
CA ALA A 255 10.93 11.22 -13.61
C ALA A 255 10.64 11.51 -12.12
N GLY A 256 11.55 11.14 -11.21
CA GLY A 256 11.40 11.35 -9.76
C GLY A 256 10.77 10.17 -9.01
N VAL A 257 10.60 9.02 -9.65
CA VAL A 257 10.14 7.79 -8.98
C VAL A 257 11.30 7.15 -8.21
N SER A 258 11.11 6.91 -6.92
CA SER A 258 12.13 6.34 -6.04
C SER A 258 12.06 4.81 -5.92
N ARG A 259 10.88 4.23 -6.22
CA ARG A 259 10.62 2.78 -6.07
C ARG A 259 9.69 2.28 -7.17
N LEU A 260 10.01 1.11 -7.72
CA LEU A 260 9.11 0.32 -8.54
C LEU A 260 8.67 -0.91 -7.74
N VAL A 261 7.38 -1.17 -7.71
CA VAL A 261 6.82 -2.35 -7.05
C VAL A 261 6.36 -3.32 -8.14
N VAL A 262 7.00 -4.46 -8.25
CA VAL A 262 6.62 -5.50 -9.21
C VAL A 262 5.60 -6.44 -8.59
N THR A 263 4.68 -6.96 -9.38
CA THR A 263 3.65 -7.87 -8.90
C THR A 263 4.10 -9.32 -9.10
N ALA A 264 4.18 -10.08 -8.02
CA ALA A 264 4.30 -11.53 -8.08
C ALA A 264 2.98 -12.14 -8.56
N SER A 265 3.04 -13.30 -9.25
CA SER A 265 1.83 -13.97 -9.72
C SER A 265 0.87 -14.27 -8.55
N ALA A 266 -0.40 -13.94 -8.74
CA ALA A 266 -1.42 -14.03 -7.69
C ALA A 266 -1.82 -15.48 -7.33
N VAL A 267 -1.59 -16.45 -8.18
CA VAL A 267 -2.17 -17.82 -8.05
C VAL A 267 -1.06 -18.87 -7.96
N ALA A 268 0.00 -18.57 -7.25
CA ALA A 268 1.08 -19.52 -7.11
C ALA A 268 0.85 -20.43 -5.89
N GLU A 269 0.90 -21.72 -6.09
CA GLU A 269 0.98 -22.72 -5.02
C GLU A 269 2.32 -22.67 -4.26
N ASP A 270 3.32 -21.96 -4.80
CA ASP A 270 4.64 -21.77 -4.23
C ASP A 270 5.09 -20.30 -4.38
N GLY A 271 4.71 -19.48 -3.40
CA GLY A 271 5.04 -18.06 -3.38
C GLY A 271 6.55 -17.78 -3.28
N VAL A 272 7.32 -18.66 -2.66
CA VAL A 272 8.78 -18.54 -2.59
C VAL A 272 9.39 -18.66 -3.98
N LYS A 273 9.01 -19.69 -4.73
CA LYS A 273 9.50 -19.90 -6.11
C LYS A 273 9.13 -18.75 -7.04
N VAL A 274 7.91 -18.21 -6.88
CA VAL A 274 7.48 -17.03 -7.67
C VAL A 274 8.36 -15.83 -7.39
N VAL A 275 8.61 -15.51 -6.13
CA VAL A 275 9.47 -14.38 -5.75
C VAL A 275 10.91 -14.62 -6.22
N GLN A 276 11.42 -15.84 -6.14
CA GLN A 276 12.75 -16.19 -6.66
C GLN A 276 12.86 -15.94 -8.16
N GLY A 277 11.81 -16.23 -8.93
CA GLY A 277 11.77 -15.92 -10.36
C GLY A 277 11.86 -14.43 -10.71
N LEU A 278 11.59 -13.55 -9.75
CA LEU A 278 11.71 -12.09 -9.92
C LEU A 278 13.11 -11.54 -9.58
N GLY A 279 14.03 -12.37 -9.06
CA GLY A 279 15.40 -11.97 -8.70
C GLY A 279 16.15 -11.18 -9.77
N PRO A 280 16.11 -11.55 -11.06
CA PRO A 280 16.76 -10.81 -12.15
C PRO A 280 16.33 -9.34 -12.27
N ILE A 281 15.15 -8.97 -11.75
CA ILE A 281 14.68 -7.57 -11.74
C ILE A 281 15.52 -6.76 -10.75
N VAL A 282 15.81 -7.32 -9.57
CA VAL A 282 16.64 -6.66 -8.55
C VAL A 282 18.07 -6.48 -9.05
N GLU A 283 18.62 -7.50 -9.71
CA GLU A 283 19.98 -7.43 -10.30
C GLU A 283 20.07 -6.32 -11.37
N ARG A 284 19.03 -6.16 -12.19
CA ARG A 284 18.98 -5.03 -13.15
C ARG A 284 18.92 -3.68 -12.44
N ALA A 285 18.19 -3.57 -11.34
CA ALA A 285 18.03 -2.31 -10.60
C ALA A 285 19.34 -1.83 -9.95
N VAL A 286 20.19 -2.75 -9.51
CA VAL A 286 21.54 -2.41 -8.97
C VAL A 286 22.41 -1.72 -10.03
N LYS A 287 22.24 -2.06 -11.30
CA LYS A 287 23.00 -1.45 -12.42
C LYS A 287 22.52 -0.04 -12.79
N VAL A 288 21.38 0.40 -12.28
CA VAL A 288 20.77 1.72 -12.57
C VAL A 288 21.11 2.75 -11.50
N GLY A 289 21.46 2.33 -10.30
CA GLY A 289 21.86 3.19 -9.16
C GLY A 289 23.35 3.26 -9.03
#